data_ca7940b876b1da534503c61596724aa9
#
_entry.id   ca7940b876b1da534503c61596724aa9
#
_cell.length_a   1.000
_cell.length_b   1.000
_cell.length_c   1.000
_cell.angle_alpha   90.00
_cell.angle_beta   90.00
_cell.angle_gamma   90.00
#
_symmetry.space_group_name_H-M   'P 1'
#
loop_
_entity.id
_entity.type
_entity.pdbx_description
1 polymer ?
#
loop_
_entity_poly.entity_id
_entity_poly.type
_entity_poly.pdbx_seq_one_letter_code
_entity_poly.pdbx_strand_id
1 'polypeptide(L)'
;MSALERARELQPDLVRLRRSLHREPELGLRLPRTQEKVLAALDGLPLEITLGQELTSVTAVLRGGRPGGAVLLRGDMDALPVDELTGVEYASELPGRMHGCGHDLHTAGLVGAAMLLADRRESLQGDVVFMFQPGEEGHNGAGAMINEGVLGAAGKQLDAAFALHVSANRLPGGWIASRPGTVMTASDVLRVTVRGEGGHGSAPHHAKDPVPAVCEMVTALQNWVTRTFDIFDPVVVTVGRLHAGTQQNVIPDTAEFEATVRSYSEANHERLAAGLPRLVRGIAAAHGLDVEVEYEMLYPVTVNEPAATAFALDTARELFGTGEVREAPQPASGSEDFSLVLNKVPGAMLLVGAVPEGTDVEKAPQNHSPRAVFDDRVLHRQAALLSELAEQRLAAGASA
;
A
#
# COMPACT_ATOMS: atom_id res chain seq x y z
N MET A 1 18.29 -8.86 -27.53
CA MET A 1 17.66 -9.56 -26.39
C MET A 1 16.54 -8.69 -25.87
N SER A 2 15.33 -9.22 -25.76
CA SER A 2 14.19 -8.49 -25.18
C SER A 2 14.35 -8.29 -23.67
N ALA A 3 13.58 -7.35 -23.07
CA ALA A 3 13.59 -7.17 -21.60
C ALA A 3 13.21 -8.46 -20.87
N LEU A 4 12.21 -9.16 -21.37
CA LEU A 4 11.73 -10.40 -20.76
C LEU A 4 12.76 -11.55 -20.83
N GLU A 5 13.50 -11.69 -21.93
CA GLU A 5 14.59 -12.66 -22.04
C GLU A 5 15.72 -12.34 -21.05
N ARG A 6 16.13 -11.08 -20.99
CA ARG A 6 17.17 -10.65 -20.05
C ARG A 6 16.72 -10.77 -18.58
N ALA A 7 15.45 -10.45 -18.28
CA ALA A 7 14.89 -10.64 -16.95
C ALA A 7 14.90 -12.12 -16.51
N ARG A 8 14.68 -13.06 -17.42
CA ARG A 8 14.80 -14.51 -17.13
C ARG A 8 16.22 -14.91 -16.76
N GLU A 9 17.23 -14.30 -17.36
CA GLU A 9 18.62 -14.55 -16.97
C GLU A 9 18.93 -14.02 -15.55
N LEU A 10 18.30 -12.91 -15.15
CA LEU A 10 18.44 -12.33 -13.80
C LEU A 10 17.64 -13.10 -12.73
N GLN A 11 16.67 -13.92 -13.13
CA GLN A 11 15.76 -14.61 -12.20
C GLN A 11 16.45 -15.29 -11.00
N PRO A 12 17.57 -16.06 -11.16
CA PRO A 12 18.23 -16.68 -10.02
C PRO A 12 18.79 -15.68 -9.01
N ASP A 13 19.26 -14.53 -9.47
CA ASP A 13 19.82 -13.47 -8.62
C ASP A 13 18.72 -12.76 -7.87
N LEU A 14 17.60 -12.45 -8.54
CA LEU A 14 16.42 -11.84 -7.95
C LEU A 14 15.78 -12.75 -6.88
N VAL A 15 15.72 -14.06 -7.13
CA VAL A 15 15.25 -15.04 -6.13
C VAL A 15 16.17 -15.07 -4.91
N ARG A 16 17.50 -15.04 -5.10
CA ARG A 16 18.43 -14.98 -3.96
C ARG A 16 18.24 -13.71 -3.13
N LEU A 17 18.12 -12.55 -3.78
CA LEU A 17 17.85 -11.28 -3.10
C LEU A 17 16.53 -11.34 -2.33
N ARG A 18 15.43 -11.69 -3.00
CA ARG A 18 14.09 -11.82 -2.41
C ARG A 18 14.10 -12.71 -1.18
N ARG A 19 14.67 -13.91 -1.26
CA ARG A 19 14.72 -14.86 -0.15
C ARG A 19 15.63 -14.39 0.99
N SER A 20 16.69 -13.63 0.68
CA SER A 20 17.51 -12.97 1.70
C SER A 20 16.73 -11.88 2.45
N LEU A 21 15.91 -11.09 1.76
CA LEU A 21 15.01 -10.10 2.37
C LEU A 21 13.97 -10.80 3.25
N HIS A 22 13.35 -11.86 2.73
CA HIS A 22 12.30 -12.62 3.41
C HIS A 22 12.74 -13.23 4.75
N ARG A 23 13.99 -13.70 4.85
CA ARG A 23 14.53 -14.25 6.10
C ARG A 23 14.73 -13.22 7.20
N GLU A 24 14.95 -11.96 6.86
CA GLU A 24 15.27 -10.90 7.81
C GLU A 24 14.30 -9.71 7.66
N PRO A 25 12.98 -9.91 7.83
CA PRO A 25 11.97 -8.87 7.66
C PRO A 25 12.11 -7.78 8.72
N GLU A 26 12.05 -6.52 8.29
CA GLU A 26 12.09 -5.35 9.16
C GLU A 26 10.79 -4.56 9.06
N LEU A 27 10.41 -3.82 10.12
CA LEU A 27 9.11 -3.17 10.26
C LEU A 27 9.22 -1.65 10.22
N GLY A 28 8.25 -1.00 9.60
CA GLY A 28 8.06 0.44 9.64
C GLY A 28 9.11 1.22 8.83
N LEU A 29 9.57 2.35 9.35
CA LEU A 29 10.42 3.30 8.62
C LEU A 29 11.93 3.02 8.71
N ARG A 30 12.37 2.17 9.64
CA ARG A 30 13.79 1.91 9.92
C ARG A 30 14.16 0.47 9.58
N LEU A 31 14.67 0.26 8.38
CA LEU A 31 14.99 -1.04 7.77
C LEU A 31 16.48 -1.11 7.36
N PRO A 32 17.44 -0.99 8.30
CA PRO A 32 18.86 -0.84 7.93
C PRO A 32 19.43 -2.05 7.19
N ARG A 33 19.03 -3.29 7.52
CA ARG A 33 19.49 -4.50 6.84
C ARG A 33 18.90 -4.61 5.43
N THR A 34 17.63 -4.25 5.27
CA THR A 34 16.96 -4.22 3.97
C THR A 34 17.62 -3.18 3.07
N GLN A 35 17.87 -1.97 3.60
CA GLN A 35 18.58 -0.91 2.88
C GLN A 35 19.98 -1.36 2.43
N GLU A 36 20.75 -2.00 3.32
CA GLU A 36 22.07 -2.54 2.99
C GLU A 36 22.03 -3.56 1.84
N LYS A 37 21.05 -4.49 1.88
CA LYS A 37 20.87 -5.49 0.82
C LYS A 37 20.49 -4.86 -0.52
N VAL A 38 19.63 -3.85 -0.50
CA VAL A 38 19.25 -3.09 -1.70
C VAL A 38 20.48 -2.37 -2.28
N LEU A 39 21.24 -1.66 -1.44
CA LEU A 39 22.47 -0.96 -1.88
C LEU A 39 23.50 -1.94 -2.45
N ALA A 40 23.70 -3.09 -1.83
CA ALA A 40 24.59 -4.12 -2.32
C ALA A 40 24.14 -4.70 -3.69
N ALA A 41 22.81 -4.84 -3.90
CA ALA A 41 22.27 -5.31 -5.17
C ALA A 41 22.33 -4.26 -6.29
N LEU A 42 22.38 -2.98 -5.94
CA LEU A 42 22.52 -1.86 -6.88
C LEU A 42 23.98 -1.48 -7.15
N ASP A 43 24.94 -2.06 -6.42
CA ASP A 43 26.36 -1.74 -6.56
C ASP A 43 26.86 -2.01 -7.98
N GLY A 44 27.71 -1.11 -8.48
CA GLY A 44 28.23 -1.16 -9.85
C GLY A 44 27.27 -0.71 -10.95
N LEU A 45 25.99 -0.42 -10.66
CA LEU A 45 25.07 0.20 -11.62
C LEU A 45 25.31 1.72 -11.70
N PRO A 46 25.11 2.34 -12.89
CA PRO A 46 25.35 3.77 -13.10
C PRO A 46 24.21 4.63 -12.51
N LEU A 47 24.00 4.53 -11.21
CA LEU A 47 22.92 5.16 -10.47
C LEU A 47 23.43 6.29 -9.57
N GLU A 48 22.69 7.41 -9.52
CA GLU A 48 22.86 8.44 -8.51
C GLU A 48 22.00 8.06 -7.30
N ILE A 49 22.61 7.65 -6.19
CA ILE A 49 21.90 7.16 -5.01
C ILE A 49 21.83 8.24 -3.93
N THR A 50 20.63 8.46 -3.41
CA THR A 50 20.37 9.32 -2.24
C THR A 50 19.65 8.48 -1.18
N LEU A 51 20.14 8.53 0.05
CA LEU A 51 19.52 7.85 1.20
C LEU A 51 18.61 8.82 1.95
N GLY A 52 17.54 8.27 2.54
CA GLY A 52 16.67 9.03 3.42
C GLY A 52 17.40 9.53 4.67
N GLN A 53 16.95 10.65 5.21
CA GLN A 53 17.52 11.27 6.42
C GLN A 53 16.84 10.73 7.69
N GLU A 54 15.51 10.68 7.66
CA GLU A 54 14.70 10.24 8.80
C GLU A 54 14.22 8.79 8.67
N LEU A 55 14.32 8.19 7.50
CA LEU A 55 13.91 6.83 7.20
C LEU A 55 15.00 6.11 6.37
N THR A 56 14.97 4.78 6.34
CA THR A 56 15.94 3.98 5.59
C THR A 56 15.49 3.76 4.14
N SER A 57 15.06 4.82 3.47
CA SER A 57 14.73 4.78 2.04
C SER A 57 15.98 4.81 1.16
N VAL A 58 15.82 4.34 -0.08
CA VAL A 58 16.80 4.51 -1.14
C VAL A 58 16.11 5.13 -2.35
N THR A 59 16.57 6.31 -2.75
CA THR A 59 16.19 6.93 -4.01
C THR A 59 17.36 6.80 -4.97
N ALA A 60 17.16 6.10 -6.08
CA ALA A 60 18.20 5.93 -7.09
C ALA A 60 17.75 6.54 -8.41
N VAL A 61 18.61 7.28 -9.09
CA VAL A 61 18.30 7.92 -10.37
C VAL A 61 19.21 7.36 -11.44
N LEU A 62 18.63 6.77 -12.48
CA LEU A 62 19.32 6.40 -13.71
C LEU A 62 19.20 7.55 -14.70
N ARG A 63 20.34 8.18 -15.06
CA ARG A 63 20.37 9.16 -16.14
C ARG A 63 20.47 8.46 -17.47
N GLY A 64 19.48 8.63 -18.32
CA GLY A 64 19.50 8.07 -19.68
C GLY A 64 20.54 8.74 -20.58
N GLY A 65 20.96 8.03 -21.63
CA GLY A 65 21.94 8.52 -22.61
C GLY A 65 21.37 9.57 -23.58
N ARG A 66 20.05 9.78 -23.59
CA ARG A 66 19.39 10.75 -24.46
C ARG A 66 18.51 11.71 -23.67
N PRO A 67 18.35 12.96 -24.11
CA PRO A 67 17.42 13.91 -23.47
C PRO A 67 15.99 13.37 -23.48
N GLY A 68 15.23 13.67 -22.43
CA GLY A 68 13.81 13.29 -22.31
C GLY A 68 13.24 13.64 -20.94
N GLY A 69 12.06 13.11 -20.63
CA GLY A 69 11.34 13.27 -19.40
C GLY A 69 11.88 12.48 -18.22
N ALA A 70 11.04 12.21 -17.23
CA ALA A 70 11.40 11.34 -16.12
C ALA A 70 10.20 10.48 -15.68
N VAL A 71 10.48 9.23 -15.31
CA VAL A 71 9.49 8.27 -14.80
C VAL A 71 9.93 7.77 -13.43
N LEU A 72 8.97 7.59 -12.52
CA LEU A 72 9.21 6.99 -11.21
C LEU A 72 8.69 5.55 -11.19
N LEU A 73 9.51 4.64 -10.67
CA LEU A 73 9.17 3.25 -10.36
C LEU A 73 9.30 3.03 -8.85
N ARG A 74 8.30 2.41 -8.22
CA ARG A 74 8.30 2.18 -6.77
C ARG A 74 8.27 0.70 -6.41
N GLY A 75 9.02 0.35 -5.35
CA GLY A 75 8.90 -0.89 -4.60
C GLY A 75 9.01 -0.59 -3.11
N ASP A 76 8.03 -1.01 -2.35
CA ASP A 76 8.06 -0.95 -0.89
C ASP A 76 8.94 -2.06 -0.30
N MET A 77 9.37 -1.89 0.97
CA MET A 77 10.42 -2.72 1.56
C MET A 77 10.08 -3.28 2.93
N ASP A 78 9.09 -2.73 3.62
CA ASP A 78 8.76 -3.11 4.99
C ASP A 78 7.96 -4.40 5.07
N ALA A 79 7.90 -4.96 6.28
CA ALA A 79 7.23 -6.21 6.61
C ALA A 79 6.15 -6.00 7.67
N LEU A 80 5.41 -7.05 7.98
CA LEU A 80 4.31 -7.06 8.94
C LEU A 80 4.72 -7.68 10.29
N PRO A 81 4.12 -7.21 11.42
CA PRO A 81 4.31 -7.80 12.74
C PRO A 81 3.47 -9.09 12.91
N VAL A 82 3.78 -10.11 12.12
CA VAL A 82 3.07 -11.40 12.05
C VAL A 82 4.06 -12.53 12.20
N ASP A 83 3.73 -13.55 13.00
CA ASP A 83 4.51 -14.79 13.05
C ASP A 83 4.26 -15.62 11.79
N GLU A 84 5.33 -15.97 11.08
CA GLU A 84 5.23 -16.74 9.85
C GLU A 84 4.95 -18.22 10.13
N LEU A 85 3.95 -18.77 9.43
CA LEU A 85 3.52 -20.17 9.51
C LEU A 85 3.48 -20.84 8.13
N THR A 86 4.28 -20.38 7.18
CA THR A 86 4.29 -20.90 5.80
C THR A 86 5.01 -22.23 5.68
N GLY A 87 6.06 -22.46 6.46
CA GLY A 87 6.92 -23.65 6.38
C GLY A 87 7.85 -23.67 5.16
N VAL A 88 8.02 -22.55 4.44
CA VAL A 88 8.97 -22.46 3.33
C VAL A 88 10.42 -22.49 3.83
N GLU A 89 11.35 -22.98 2.99
CA GLU A 89 12.77 -23.10 3.34
C GLU A 89 13.43 -21.76 3.71
N TYR A 90 12.91 -20.67 3.17
CA TYR A 90 13.40 -19.31 3.37
C TYR A 90 12.51 -18.48 4.30
N ALA A 91 11.71 -19.12 5.14
CA ALA A 91 10.86 -18.46 6.13
C ALA A 91 11.64 -17.47 7.00
N SER A 92 10.94 -16.52 7.57
CA SER A 92 11.51 -15.52 8.48
C SER A 92 12.32 -16.15 9.61
N GLU A 93 13.51 -15.65 9.82
CA GLU A 93 14.39 -16.01 10.96
C GLU A 93 14.13 -15.11 12.20
N LEU A 94 13.23 -14.12 12.06
CA LEU A 94 12.90 -13.16 13.10
C LEU A 94 11.47 -13.40 13.61
N PRO A 95 11.29 -13.94 14.83
CA PRO A 95 9.95 -14.16 15.39
C PRO A 95 9.09 -12.89 15.40
N GLY A 96 7.80 -13.04 15.13
CA GLY A 96 6.86 -11.92 15.12
C GLY A 96 6.98 -11.00 13.90
N ARG A 97 7.70 -11.40 12.84
CA ARG A 97 7.86 -10.60 11.63
C ARG A 97 7.80 -11.46 10.37
N MET A 98 7.11 -10.98 9.35
CA MET A 98 6.95 -11.69 8.09
C MET A 98 6.75 -10.72 6.93
N HIS A 99 7.33 -10.99 5.77
CA HIS A 99 6.93 -10.35 4.50
C HIS A 99 5.58 -10.92 4.02
N GLY A 100 4.53 -10.69 4.81
CA GLY A 100 3.19 -11.21 4.57
C GLY A 100 2.40 -10.46 3.50
N CYS A 101 2.91 -9.32 3.00
CA CYS A 101 2.35 -8.57 1.88
C CYS A 101 3.15 -8.71 0.58
N GLY A 102 4.34 -9.33 0.64
CA GLY A 102 5.17 -9.60 -0.54
C GLY A 102 6.07 -8.45 -0.97
N HIS A 103 6.35 -7.48 -0.08
CA HIS A 103 7.22 -6.34 -0.38
C HIS A 103 8.66 -6.74 -0.70
N ASP A 104 9.12 -7.89 -0.24
CA ASP A 104 10.37 -8.51 -0.65
C ASP A 104 10.42 -8.85 -2.16
N LEU A 105 9.27 -9.21 -2.77
CA LEU A 105 9.16 -9.37 -4.22
C LEU A 105 9.15 -8.01 -4.93
N HIS A 106 8.48 -7.00 -4.36
CA HIS A 106 8.45 -5.66 -4.96
C HIS A 106 9.85 -5.04 -4.97
N THR A 107 10.57 -5.15 -3.85
CA THR A 107 11.96 -4.70 -3.72
C THR A 107 12.87 -5.40 -4.74
N ALA A 108 12.83 -6.75 -4.80
CA ALA A 108 13.67 -7.51 -5.72
C ALA A 108 13.29 -7.26 -7.19
N GLY A 109 12.00 -7.14 -7.50
CA GLY A 109 11.51 -6.79 -8.84
C GLY A 109 11.98 -5.41 -9.30
N LEU A 110 11.98 -4.42 -8.39
CA LEU A 110 12.47 -3.07 -8.68
C LEU A 110 14.00 -3.04 -8.90
N VAL A 111 14.77 -3.81 -8.12
CA VAL A 111 16.21 -4.01 -8.38
C VAL A 111 16.43 -4.62 -9.77
N GLY A 112 15.62 -5.62 -10.14
CA GLY A 112 15.69 -6.22 -11.48
C GLY A 112 15.39 -5.22 -12.58
N ALA A 113 14.40 -4.34 -12.39
CA ALA A 113 14.12 -3.26 -13.35
C ALA A 113 15.29 -2.27 -13.48
N ALA A 114 15.94 -1.94 -12.36
CA ALA A 114 17.12 -1.07 -12.37
C ALA A 114 18.29 -1.70 -13.17
N MET A 115 18.53 -3.00 -13.01
CA MET A 115 19.55 -3.74 -13.79
C MET A 115 19.22 -3.73 -15.30
N LEU A 116 17.97 -4.03 -15.67
CA LEU A 116 17.53 -4.04 -17.07
C LEU A 116 17.66 -2.68 -17.75
N LEU A 117 17.28 -1.61 -17.05
CA LEU A 117 17.35 -0.25 -17.58
C LEU A 117 18.79 0.25 -17.63
N ALA A 118 19.63 -0.14 -16.68
CA ALA A 118 21.09 0.17 -16.70
C ALA A 118 21.77 -0.46 -17.92
N ASP A 119 21.44 -1.70 -18.28
CA ASP A 119 21.94 -2.38 -19.49
C ASP A 119 21.60 -1.61 -20.79
N ARG A 120 20.49 -0.82 -20.78
CA ARG A 120 19.98 -0.07 -21.94
C ARG A 120 20.15 1.44 -21.81
N ARG A 121 20.88 1.90 -20.81
CA ARG A 121 21.03 3.31 -20.46
C ARG A 121 21.30 4.22 -21.66
N GLU A 122 22.22 3.82 -22.56
CA GLU A 122 22.65 4.65 -23.71
C GLU A 122 21.51 4.93 -24.72
N SER A 123 20.50 4.06 -24.78
CA SER A 123 19.32 4.24 -25.65
C SER A 123 18.16 4.93 -24.94
N LEU A 124 18.18 5.01 -23.62
CA LEU A 124 17.08 5.50 -22.79
C LEU A 124 16.88 7.02 -22.98
N GLN A 125 15.64 7.43 -23.30
CA GLN A 125 15.26 8.81 -23.59
C GLN A 125 14.70 9.51 -22.35
N GLY A 126 15.60 9.92 -21.42
CA GLY A 126 15.21 10.54 -20.15
C GLY A 126 15.68 9.76 -18.96
N ASP A 127 15.16 10.08 -17.79
CA ASP A 127 15.66 9.58 -16.52
C ASP A 127 14.63 8.66 -15.83
N VAL A 128 15.11 7.70 -15.04
CA VAL A 128 14.25 6.85 -14.21
C VAL A 128 14.61 7.03 -12.74
N VAL A 129 13.61 7.32 -11.93
CA VAL A 129 13.71 7.39 -10.46
C VAL A 129 13.20 6.08 -9.88
N PHE A 130 14.04 5.37 -9.16
CA PHE A 130 13.69 4.18 -8.39
C PHE A 130 13.45 4.58 -6.94
N MET A 131 12.23 4.37 -6.47
CA MET A 131 11.78 4.66 -5.12
C MET A 131 11.69 3.36 -4.32
N PHE A 132 12.73 3.04 -3.54
CA PHE A 132 12.72 1.95 -2.57
C PHE A 132 12.20 2.48 -1.25
N GLN A 133 10.97 2.15 -0.92
CA GLN A 133 10.19 2.80 0.11
C GLN A 133 10.02 1.92 1.35
N PRO A 134 10.45 2.35 2.56
CA PRO A 134 10.05 1.73 3.82
C PRO A 134 8.69 2.26 4.28
N GLY A 135 8.00 1.50 5.15
CA GLY A 135 6.86 1.98 5.93
C GLY A 135 5.55 2.19 5.17
N GLU A 136 5.23 1.33 4.21
CA GLU A 136 3.92 1.30 3.58
C GLU A 136 2.84 0.88 4.58
N GLU A 137 3.10 -0.12 5.41
CA GLU A 137 2.17 -0.75 6.35
C GLU A 137 1.84 0.17 7.54
N GLY A 138 1.07 1.22 7.27
CA GLY A 138 0.54 2.15 8.28
C GLY A 138 1.52 3.21 8.80
N HIS A 139 2.68 3.40 8.17
CA HIS A 139 3.71 4.36 8.61
C HIS A 139 3.90 5.56 7.67
N ASN A 140 3.13 5.64 6.58
CA ASN A 140 3.16 6.74 5.62
C ASN A 140 4.57 7.00 5.04
N GLY A 141 5.26 5.94 4.64
CA GLY A 141 6.60 6.02 4.09
C GLY A 141 6.68 6.79 2.78
N ALA A 142 5.66 6.65 1.90
CA ALA A 142 5.58 7.46 0.68
C ALA A 142 5.49 8.95 0.97
N GLY A 143 4.66 9.36 1.93
CA GLY A 143 4.58 10.76 2.36
C GLY A 143 5.89 11.28 2.91
N ALA A 144 6.59 10.49 3.72
CA ALA A 144 7.92 10.84 4.23
C ALA A 144 8.95 11.02 3.10
N MET A 145 9.01 10.09 2.13
CA MET A 145 9.91 10.23 0.97
C MET A 145 9.54 11.41 0.07
N ILE A 146 8.25 11.72 -0.08
CA ILE A 146 7.81 12.93 -0.82
C ILE A 146 8.33 14.19 -0.12
N ASN A 147 8.25 14.25 1.21
CA ASN A 147 8.76 15.37 2.00
C ASN A 147 10.30 15.50 1.92
N GLU A 148 11.00 14.39 1.79
CA GLU A 148 12.46 14.36 1.54
C GLU A 148 12.82 14.60 0.05
N GLY A 149 11.83 14.82 -0.83
CA GLY A 149 12.05 15.32 -2.18
C GLY A 149 12.17 14.24 -3.28
N VAL A 150 11.74 13.00 -3.07
CA VAL A 150 11.83 11.92 -4.07
C VAL A 150 11.22 12.27 -5.43
N LEU A 151 10.12 13.04 -5.47
CA LEU A 151 9.47 13.44 -6.73
C LEU A 151 10.32 14.44 -7.54
N GLY A 152 11.27 15.12 -6.91
CA GLY A 152 12.22 16.04 -7.55
C GLY A 152 13.60 15.44 -7.82
N ALA A 153 13.85 14.18 -7.50
CA ALA A 153 15.17 13.56 -7.54
C ALA A 153 15.81 13.58 -8.95
N ALA A 154 15.01 13.51 -10.00
CA ALA A 154 15.51 13.64 -11.38
C ALA A 154 15.91 15.08 -11.76
N GLY A 155 15.64 16.09 -10.92
CA GLY A 155 15.85 17.51 -11.26
C GLY A 155 14.87 18.07 -12.29
N LYS A 156 13.81 17.32 -12.60
CA LYS A 156 12.72 17.69 -13.52
C LYS A 156 11.40 17.07 -13.05
N GLN A 157 10.28 17.54 -13.63
CA GLN A 157 8.97 16.97 -13.33
C GLN A 157 8.88 15.51 -13.84
N LEU A 158 8.19 14.66 -13.07
CA LEU A 158 7.90 13.30 -13.47
C LEU A 158 6.71 13.25 -14.44
N ASP A 159 6.87 12.52 -15.55
CA ASP A 159 5.83 12.33 -16.57
C ASP A 159 4.86 11.22 -16.20
N ALA A 160 5.33 10.26 -15.41
CA ALA A 160 4.50 9.17 -14.89
C ALA A 160 5.14 8.50 -13.67
N ALA A 161 4.30 7.78 -12.90
CA ALA A 161 4.72 6.94 -11.80
C ALA A 161 4.05 5.56 -11.88
N PHE A 162 4.80 4.48 -11.67
CA PHE A 162 4.27 3.12 -11.70
C PHE A 162 4.74 2.31 -10.50
N ALA A 163 3.82 1.48 -9.97
CA ALA A 163 4.11 0.48 -8.94
C ALA A 163 3.43 -0.84 -9.28
N LEU A 164 4.00 -1.95 -8.81
CA LEU A 164 3.40 -3.27 -8.87
C LEU A 164 3.13 -3.76 -7.46
N HIS A 165 1.99 -4.44 -7.26
CA HIS A 165 1.70 -5.11 -5.99
C HIS A 165 1.38 -6.58 -6.23
N VAL A 166 2.02 -7.49 -5.50
CA VAL A 166 1.77 -8.92 -5.62
C VAL A 166 0.54 -9.34 -4.82
N SER A 167 -0.17 -10.34 -5.34
CA SER A 167 -1.32 -10.92 -4.66
C SER A 167 -1.15 -12.43 -4.48
N ALA A 168 -1.32 -12.90 -3.25
CA ALA A 168 -1.23 -14.31 -2.89
C ALA A 168 -2.50 -15.11 -3.23
N ASN A 169 -3.64 -14.45 -3.57
CA ASN A 169 -4.94 -15.13 -3.72
C ASN A 169 -5.96 -14.47 -4.66
N ARG A 170 -5.59 -13.46 -5.44
CA ARG A 170 -6.56 -12.75 -6.31
C ARG A 170 -6.42 -13.08 -7.79
N LEU A 171 -5.21 -13.48 -8.19
CA LEU A 171 -4.85 -13.72 -9.59
C LEU A 171 -4.00 -14.98 -9.69
N PRO A 172 -4.14 -15.79 -10.75
CA PRO A 172 -3.18 -16.84 -11.03
C PRO A 172 -1.75 -16.31 -11.12
N GLY A 173 -0.76 -17.15 -10.77
CA GLY A 173 0.66 -16.75 -10.80
C GLY A 173 1.07 -16.22 -12.17
N GLY A 174 1.68 -15.02 -12.19
CA GLY A 174 2.13 -14.34 -13.39
C GLY A 174 1.09 -13.47 -14.10
N TRP A 175 -0.20 -13.59 -13.78
CA TRP A 175 -1.23 -12.72 -14.37
C TRP A 175 -1.10 -11.28 -13.88
N ILE A 176 -1.44 -10.34 -14.76
CA ILE A 176 -1.45 -8.91 -14.47
C ILE A 176 -2.89 -8.37 -14.49
N ALA A 177 -3.22 -7.53 -13.53
CA ALA A 177 -4.49 -6.83 -13.53
C ALA A 177 -4.33 -5.38 -13.06
N SER A 178 -5.13 -4.49 -13.59
CA SER A 178 -5.31 -3.12 -13.10
C SER A 178 -6.67 -2.60 -13.55
N ARG A 179 -7.00 -1.37 -13.16
CA ARG A 179 -8.20 -0.67 -13.64
C ARG A 179 -8.00 0.83 -13.62
N PRO A 180 -8.65 1.59 -14.51
CA PRO A 180 -8.69 3.04 -14.41
C PRO A 180 -9.57 3.50 -13.23
N GLY A 181 -9.26 4.68 -12.71
CA GLY A 181 -9.95 5.22 -11.54
C GLY A 181 -9.54 4.54 -10.25
N THR A 182 -10.45 4.43 -9.31
CA THR A 182 -10.18 3.87 -7.98
C THR A 182 -9.74 2.40 -8.06
N VAL A 183 -8.56 2.10 -7.52
CA VAL A 183 -8.00 0.73 -7.41
C VAL A 183 -7.96 0.23 -5.98
N MET A 184 -7.76 1.12 -4.99
CA MET A 184 -7.80 0.77 -3.56
C MET A 184 -8.46 1.90 -2.77
N THR A 185 -8.98 1.56 -1.57
CA THR A 185 -9.72 2.50 -0.73
C THR A 185 -8.83 3.51 -0.04
N ALA A 186 -9.43 4.63 0.40
CA ALA A 186 -8.88 5.43 1.49
C ALA A 186 -8.89 4.61 2.80
N SER A 187 -8.03 4.98 3.72
CA SER A 187 -7.96 4.37 5.05
C SER A 187 -7.87 5.43 6.12
N ASP A 188 -8.82 5.40 7.05
CA ASP A 188 -8.85 6.30 8.20
C ASP A 188 -9.17 5.54 9.49
N VAL A 189 -8.91 6.20 10.62
CA VAL A 189 -9.23 5.71 11.95
C VAL A 189 -10.06 6.74 12.69
N LEU A 190 -11.17 6.32 13.27
CA LEU A 190 -11.97 7.11 14.21
C LEU A 190 -11.73 6.56 15.62
N ARG A 191 -11.20 7.40 16.52
CA ARG A 191 -11.05 7.10 17.95
C ARG A 191 -11.97 8.01 18.74
N VAL A 192 -12.73 7.43 19.67
CA VAL A 192 -13.71 8.13 20.48
C VAL A 192 -13.56 7.73 21.93
N THR A 193 -13.45 8.72 22.81
CA THR A 193 -13.48 8.55 24.27
C THR A 193 -14.56 9.42 24.86
N VAL A 194 -15.59 8.79 25.40
CA VAL A 194 -16.71 9.48 26.11
C VAL A 194 -16.36 9.53 27.58
N ARG A 195 -16.46 10.74 28.14
CA ARG A 195 -16.19 11.00 29.57
C ARG A 195 -17.50 11.23 30.32
N GLY A 196 -17.68 10.44 31.35
CA GLY A 196 -18.81 10.52 32.28
C GLY A 196 -18.35 10.77 33.73
N GLU A 197 -19.21 10.36 34.65
CA GLU A 197 -18.91 10.35 36.11
C GLU A 197 -19.40 9.00 36.65
N GLY A 198 -18.45 8.19 37.13
CA GLY A 198 -18.71 6.85 37.64
C GLY A 198 -19.60 6.83 38.88
N GLY A 199 -20.17 5.64 39.15
CA GLY A 199 -21.06 5.50 40.27
C GLY A 199 -21.52 4.07 40.53
N HIS A 200 -22.43 3.93 41.51
CA HIS A 200 -22.95 2.62 41.85
C HIS A 200 -24.02 2.20 40.82
N GLY A 201 -23.89 1.02 40.22
CA GLY A 201 -24.76 0.53 39.15
C GLY A 201 -26.26 0.47 39.51
N SER A 202 -26.62 0.39 40.81
CA SER A 202 -28.01 0.46 41.25
C SER A 202 -28.56 1.86 41.45
N ALA A 203 -27.73 2.91 41.33
CA ALA A 203 -28.12 4.31 41.52
C ALA A 203 -27.63 5.19 40.35
N PRO A 204 -27.96 4.84 39.08
CA PRO A 204 -27.43 5.53 37.90
C PRO A 204 -27.79 7.02 37.78
N HIS A 205 -28.84 7.44 38.46
CA HIS A 205 -29.27 8.85 38.52
C HIS A 205 -28.31 9.77 39.31
N HIS A 206 -27.33 9.21 40.00
CA HIS A 206 -26.24 9.92 40.68
C HIS A 206 -24.94 9.90 39.92
N ALA A 207 -24.92 9.33 38.73
CA ALA A 207 -23.75 9.20 37.85
C ALA A 207 -24.03 9.81 36.47
N LYS A 208 -22.98 9.95 35.66
CA LYS A 208 -23.12 10.23 34.22
C LYS A 208 -22.54 9.03 33.47
N ASP A 209 -23.43 8.09 33.13
CA ASP A 209 -23.01 6.82 32.52
C ASP A 209 -22.63 6.98 31.06
N PRO A 210 -21.36 6.75 30.66
CA PRO A 210 -20.93 6.86 29.27
C PRO A 210 -21.32 5.66 28.40
N VAL A 211 -21.66 4.50 29.01
CA VAL A 211 -21.89 3.23 28.29
C VAL A 211 -23.07 3.30 27.34
N PRO A 212 -24.28 3.78 27.77
CA PRO A 212 -25.41 3.93 26.85
C PRO A 212 -25.11 4.82 25.66
N ALA A 213 -24.41 5.94 25.89
CA ALA A 213 -24.04 6.88 24.81
C ALA A 213 -23.13 6.22 23.77
N VAL A 214 -22.11 5.46 24.19
CA VAL A 214 -21.22 4.73 23.27
C VAL A 214 -21.99 3.66 22.47
N CYS A 215 -22.89 2.91 23.11
CA CYS A 215 -23.73 1.93 22.42
C CYS A 215 -24.63 2.59 21.36
N GLU A 216 -25.21 3.75 21.67
CA GLU A 216 -26.00 4.54 20.72
C GLU A 216 -25.11 5.06 19.57
N MET A 217 -23.91 5.58 19.85
CA MET A 217 -22.95 6.01 18.82
C MET A 217 -22.63 4.90 17.83
N VAL A 218 -22.32 3.70 18.31
CA VAL A 218 -22.00 2.55 17.43
C VAL A 218 -23.16 2.20 16.51
N THR A 219 -24.39 2.18 17.02
CA THR A 219 -25.59 1.93 16.21
C THR A 219 -25.90 3.06 15.25
N ALA A 220 -25.75 4.30 15.70
CA ALA A 220 -26.00 5.49 14.89
C ALA A 220 -25.03 5.60 13.72
N LEU A 221 -23.75 5.23 13.90
CA LEU A 221 -22.76 5.17 12.82
C LEU A 221 -23.25 4.28 11.66
N GLN A 222 -23.76 3.08 11.94
CA GLN A 222 -24.27 2.16 10.92
C GLN A 222 -25.51 2.72 10.21
N ASN A 223 -26.43 3.31 10.97
CA ASN A 223 -27.60 3.97 10.41
C ASN A 223 -27.23 5.16 9.53
N TRP A 224 -26.28 5.98 9.96
CA TRP A 224 -25.84 7.15 9.23
C TRP A 224 -25.18 6.78 7.90
N VAL A 225 -24.30 5.76 7.90
CA VAL A 225 -23.70 5.23 6.67
C VAL A 225 -24.79 4.83 5.67
N THR A 226 -25.74 4.00 6.08
CA THR A 226 -26.79 3.49 5.19
C THR A 226 -27.73 4.58 4.66
N ARG A 227 -27.91 5.70 5.38
CA ARG A 227 -28.82 6.79 4.99
C ARG A 227 -28.13 7.95 4.29
N THR A 228 -26.80 7.95 4.25
CA THR A 228 -26.02 9.11 3.79
C THR A 228 -25.25 8.85 2.51
N PHE A 229 -24.78 7.63 2.29
CA PHE A 229 -23.92 7.28 1.16
C PHE A 229 -24.66 6.47 0.09
N ASP A 230 -24.25 6.68 -1.16
CA ASP A 230 -24.77 5.92 -2.29
C ASP A 230 -24.26 4.47 -2.22
N ILE A 231 -25.15 3.51 -2.48
CA ILE A 231 -24.82 2.08 -2.51
C ILE A 231 -23.83 1.71 -3.65
N PHE A 232 -23.71 2.56 -4.68
CA PHE A 232 -22.77 2.40 -5.81
C PHE A 232 -21.46 3.14 -5.60
N ASP A 233 -21.34 3.95 -4.54
CA ASP A 233 -20.10 4.54 -4.04
C ASP A 233 -20.02 4.26 -2.52
N PRO A 234 -19.78 2.98 -2.16
CA PRO A 234 -19.94 2.52 -0.80
C PRO A 234 -18.83 3.01 0.12
N VAL A 235 -19.13 3.04 1.40
CA VAL A 235 -18.17 3.27 2.48
C VAL A 235 -18.28 2.16 3.52
N VAL A 236 -17.18 1.95 4.25
CA VAL A 236 -17.14 0.98 5.35
C VAL A 236 -16.77 1.70 6.64
N VAL A 237 -17.56 1.50 7.68
CA VAL A 237 -17.25 1.94 9.05
C VAL A 237 -17.43 0.73 9.97
N THR A 238 -16.32 0.21 10.48
CA THR A 238 -16.33 -0.97 11.36
C THR A 238 -15.72 -0.62 12.70
N VAL A 239 -16.50 -0.70 13.78
CA VAL A 239 -15.99 -0.60 15.14
C VAL A 239 -15.31 -1.92 15.48
N GLY A 240 -13.98 -1.91 15.55
CA GLY A 240 -13.15 -3.09 15.82
C GLY A 240 -12.79 -3.25 17.30
N ARG A 241 -12.85 -2.15 18.07
CA ARG A 241 -12.56 -2.14 19.51
C ARG A 241 -13.61 -1.31 20.23
N LEU A 242 -14.13 -1.83 21.35
CA LEU A 242 -14.98 -1.11 22.29
C LEU A 242 -14.62 -1.56 23.69
N HIS A 243 -14.42 -0.60 24.60
CA HIS A 243 -14.09 -0.87 26.00
C HIS A 243 -14.84 0.06 26.95
N ALA A 244 -15.41 -0.51 28.03
CA ALA A 244 -16.04 0.23 29.11
C ALA A 244 -16.13 -0.61 30.39
N GLY A 245 -15.77 -0.03 31.52
CA GLY A 245 -15.91 -0.61 32.85
C GLY A 245 -15.08 -1.86 33.12
N THR A 246 -15.15 -2.30 34.39
CA THR A 246 -14.40 -3.47 34.89
C THR A 246 -15.25 -4.41 35.74
N GLN A 247 -16.38 -3.91 36.27
CA GLN A 247 -17.27 -4.65 37.16
C GLN A 247 -18.74 -4.35 36.80
N GLN A 248 -19.61 -5.36 36.89
CA GLN A 248 -21.01 -5.26 36.51
C GLN A 248 -21.86 -4.29 37.35
N ASN A 249 -21.41 -3.94 38.56
CA ASN A 249 -22.12 -3.05 39.49
C ASN A 249 -21.50 -1.67 39.66
N VAL A 250 -20.53 -1.32 38.79
CA VAL A 250 -19.82 -0.04 38.79
C VAL A 250 -19.98 0.64 37.46
N ILE A 251 -20.58 1.83 37.43
CA ILE A 251 -20.63 2.70 36.25
C ILE A 251 -19.22 3.29 36.08
N PRO A 252 -18.59 3.17 34.89
CA PRO A 252 -17.25 3.67 34.67
C PRO A 252 -17.23 5.19 34.43
N ASP A 253 -16.06 5.83 34.64
CA ASP A 253 -15.83 7.23 34.28
C ASP A 253 -15.68 7.44 32.77
N THR A 254 -15.29 6.39 32.04
CA THR A 254 -15.02 6.49 30.58
C THR A 254 -15.54 5.26 29.84
N ALA A 255 -15.90 5.49 28.58
CA ALA A 255 -16.13 4.43 27.59
C ALA A 255 -15.51 4.85 26.26
N GLU A 256 -14.88 3.93 25.55
CA GLU A 256 -14.14 4.21 24.33
C GLU A 256 -14.40 3.20 23.21
N PHE A 257 -14.26 3.66 21.97
CA PHE A 257 -14.20 2.76 20.81
C PHE A 257 -13.26 3.26 19.72
N GLU A 258 -12.81 2.33 18.90
CA GLU A 258 -12.02 2.60 17.69
C GLU A 258 -12.69 1.96 16.49
N ALA A 259 -12.74 2.69 15.37
CA ALA A 259 -13.29 2.21 14.12
C ALA A 259 -12.33 2.44 12.96
N THR A 260 -12.22 1.43 12.07
CA THR A 260 -11.64 1.62 10.75
C THR A 260 -12.69 2.19 9.81
N VAL A 261 -12.25 3.12 8.96
CA VAL A 261 -13.11 3.80 7.98
C VAL A 261 -12.49 3.65 6.60
N ARG A 262 -13.31 3.28 5.59
CA ARG A 262 -12.90 3.10 4.21
C ARG A 262 -13.85 3.82 3.28
N SER A 263 -13.34 4.41 2.19
CA SER A 263 -14.12 4.99 1.10
C SER A 263 -13.47 4.71 -0.25
N TYR A 264 -14.27 4.74 -1.31
CA TYR A 264 -13.83 4.48 -2.68
C TYR A 264 -13.77 5.76 -3.53
N SER A 265 -14.20 6.90 -2.99
CA SER A 265 -14.10 8.21 -3.61
C SER A 265 -13.58 9.26 -2.63
N GLU A 266 -12.88 10.28 -3.15
CA GLU A 266 -12.39 11.39 -2.34
C GLU A 266 -13.55 12.21 -1.75
N ALA A 267 -14.65 12.37 -2.49
CA ALA A 267 -15.83 13.06 -2.01
C ALA A 267 -16.44 12.38 -0.77
N ASN A 268 -16.49 11.03 -0.75
CA ASN A 268 -16.95 10.29 0.43
C ASN A 268 -15.90 10.28 1.54
N HIS A 269 -14.61 10.29 1.22
CA HIS A 269 -13.51 10.43 2.18
C HIS A 269 -13.66 11.72 3.01
N GLU A 270 -13.78 12.86 2.34
CA GLU A 270 -14.00 14.16 2.98
C GLU A 270 -15.33 14.20 3.79
N ARG A 271 -16.40 13.61 3.23
CA ARG A 271 -17.70 13.56 3.89
C ARG A 271 -17.71 12.75 5.17
N LEU A 272 -16.95 11.64 5.21
CA LEU A 272 -16.75 10.82 6.41
C LEU A 272 -15.96 11.60 7.46
N ALA A 273 -14.85 12.22 7.08
CA ALA A 273 -14.02 13.02 7.99
C ALA A 273 -14.79 14.16 8.67
N ALA A 274 -15.71 14.80 7.94
CA ALA A 274 -16.56 15.85 8.50
C ALA A 274 -17.76 15.27 9.30
N GLY A 275 -18.35 14.20 8.84
CA GLY A 275 -19.63 13.68 9.30
C GLY A 275 -19.56 12.82 10.55
N LEU A 276 -18.61 11.89 10.63
CA LEU A 276 -18.49 10.95 11.76
C LEU A 276 -18.20 11.68 13.08
N PRO A 277 -17.23 12.61 13.17
CA PRO A 277 -17.00 13.37 14.40
C PRO A 277 -18.19 14.22 14.82
N ARG A 278 -18.92 14.80 13.87
CA ARG A 278 -20.12 15.58 14.15
C ARG A 278 -21.23 14.72 14.74
N LEU A 279 -21.48 13.54 14.19
CA LEU A 279 -22.49 12.60 14.68
C LEU A 279 -22.22 12.20 16.13
N VAL A 280 -20.99 11.76 16.40
CA VAL A 280 -20.55 11.32 17.73
C VAL A 280 -20.67 12.43 18.77
N ARG A 281 -20.21 13.65 18.45
CA ARG A 281 -20.35 14.82 19.33
C ARG A 281 -21.82 15.16 19.60
N GLY A 282 -22.69 15.03 18.59
CA GLY A 282 -24.13 15.26 18.74
C GLY A 282 -24.78 14.30 19.73
N ILE A 283 -24.42 13.02 19.69
CA ILE A 283 -24.94 12.01 20.62
C ILE A 283 -24.40 12.25 22.04
N ALA A 284 -23.12 12.52 22.20
CA ALA A 284 -22.54 12.84 23.50
C ALA A 284 -23.26 14.04 24.15
N ALA A 285 -23.51 15.11 23.37
CA ALA A 285 -24.25 16.28 23.84
C ALA A 285 -25.69 15.95 24.25
N ALA A 286 -26.38 15.06 23.52
CA ALA A 286 -27.73 14.62 23.88
C ALA A 286 -27.80 13.86 25.22
N HIS A 287 -26.68 13.17 25.57
CA HIS A 287 -26.55 12.48 26.88
C HIS A 287 -25.93 13.40 27.97
N GLY A 288 -25.58 14.65 27.65
CA GLY A 288 -24.92 15.57 28.59
C GLY A 288 -23.51 15.13 29.00
N LEU A 289 -22.80 14.48 28.09
CA LEU A 289 -21.46 13.94 28.30
C LEU A 289 -20.40 14.67 27.48
N ASP A 290 -19.18 14.72 27.98
CA ASP A 290 -18.03 15.19 27.23
C ASP A 290 -17.47 14.07 26.34
N VAL A 291 -16.91 14.45 25.18
CA VAL A 291 -16.35 13.47 24.24
C VAL A 291 -15.09 14.03 23.58
N GLU A 292 -14.05 13.21 23.58
CA GLU A 292 -12.86 13.39 22.75
C GLU A 292 -13.02 12.57 21.46
N VAL A 293 -12.82 13.20 20.32
CA VAL A 293 -12.96 12.59 19.01
C VAL A 293 -11.72 12.93 18.19
N GLU A 294 -10.97 11.89 17.86
CA GLU A 294 -9.85 11.94 16.93
C GLU A 294 -10.27 11.23 15.64
N TYR A 295 -10.13 11.93 14.51
CA TYR A 295 -10.29 11.34 13.17
C TYR A 295 -8.98 11.49 12.44
N GLU A 296 -8.29 10.38 12.23
CA GLU A 296 -6.98 10.32 11.59
C GLU A 296 -7.16 9.85 10.15
N MET A 297 -6.84 10.72 9.19
CA MET A 297 -6.77 10.37 7.77
C MET A 297 -5.38 9.79 7.51
N LEU A 298 -5.31 8.48 7.22
CA LEU A 298 -4.05 7.79 6.97
C LEU A 298 -3.65 7.89 5.49
N TYR A 299 -4.47 7.32 4.60
CA TYR A 299 -4.18 7.27 3.18
C TYR A 299 -5.40 7.70 2.35
N PRO A 300 -5.22 8.55 1.32
CA PRO A 300 -6.29 8.90 0.40
C PRO A 300 -6.63 7.70 -0.50
N VAL A 301 -7.69 7.82 -1.27
CA VAL A 301 -8.07 6.83 -2.29
C VAL A 301 -6.95 6.65 -3.30
N THR A 302 -6.58 5.40 -3.59
CA THR A 302 -5.61 5.12 -4.65
C THR A 302 -6.31 5.15 -6.00
N VAL A 303 -5.98 6.15 -6.82
CA VAL A 303 -6.61 6.40 -8.11
C VAL A 303 -5.59 6.30 -9.22
N ASN A 304 -5.79 5.35 -10.12
CA ASN A 304 -5.01 5.25 -11.34
C ASN A 304 -5.51 6.26 -12.39
N GLU A 305 -4.60 6.97 -13.03
CA GLU A 305 -4.92 7.82 -14.17
C GLU A 305 -5.33 6.94 -15.38
N PRO A 306 -6.46 7.24 -16.05
CA PRO A 306 -7.00 6.36 -17.09
C PRO A 306 -6.06 6.08 -18.26
N ALA A 307 -5.37 7.10 -18.80
CA ALA A 307 -4.45 6.92 -19.92
C ALA A 307 -3.19 6.15 -19.51
N ALA A 308 -2.64 6.42 -18.31
CA ALA A 308 -1.52 5.66 -17.76
C ALA A 308 -1.89 4.20 -17.51
N THR A 309 -3.13 3.93 -17.08
CA THR A 309 -3.63 2.57 -16.89
C THR A 309 -3.76 1.80 -18.20
N ALA A 310 -4.36 2.41 -19.20
CA ALA A 310 -4.49 1.81 -20.54
C ALA A 310 -3.10 1.49 -21.11
N PHE A 311 -2.18 2.45 -21.06
CA PHE A 311 -0.79 2.28 -21.47
C PHE A 311 -0.11 1.11 -20.72
N ALA A 312 -0.27 1.05 -19.40
CA ALA A 312 0.38 0.00 -18.60
C ALA A 312 -0.19 -1.39 -18.88
N LEU A 313 -1.51 -1.51 -19.09
CA LEU A 313 -2.14 -2.78 -19.46
C LEU A 313 -1.74 -3.20 -20.89
N ASP A 314 -1.59 -2.27 -21.83
CA ASP A 314 -1.16 -2.57 -23.20
C ASP A 314 0.31 -3.01 -23.21
N THR A 315 1.21 -2.35 -22.50
CA THR A 315 2.60 -2.79 -22.29
C THR A 315 2.65 -4.21 -21.69
N ALA A 316 1.81 -4.50 -20.70
CA ALA A 316 1.72 -5.85 -20.13
C ALA A 316 1.22 -6.88 -21.15
N ARG A 317 0.25 -6.54 -22.00
CA ARG A 317 -0.26 -7.42 -23.08
C ARG A 317 0.81 -7.71 -24.14
N GLU A 318 1.62 -6.73 -24.49
CA GLU A 318 2.75 -6.90 -25.41
C GLU A 318 3.78 -7.88 -24.86
N LEU A 319 4.09 -7.79 -23.54
CA LEU A 319 5.07 -8.65 -22.89
C LEU A 319 4.57 -10.08 -22.65
N PHE A 320 3.30 -10.25 -22.23
CA PHE A 320 2.81 -11.51 -21.66
C PHE A 320 1.66 -12.14 -22.45
N GLY A 321 1.13 -11.43 -23.42
CA GLY A 321 -0.05 -11.86 -24.18
C GLY A 321 -1.37 -11.43 -23.51
N THR A 322 -2.41 -11.33 -24.33
CA THR A 322 -3.74 -10.84 -23.88
C THR A 322 -4.45 -11.78 -22.91
N GLY A 323 -4.09 -13.08 -22.90
CA GLY A 323 -4.72 -14.08 -22.04
C GLY A 323 -4.38 -13.97 -20.57
N GLU A 324 -3.27 -13.32 -20.24
CA GLU A 324 -2.75 -13.18 -18.86
C GLU A 324 -2.89 -11.76 -18.30
N VAL A 325 -3.51 -10.85 -19.05
CA VAL A 325 -3.69 -9.45 -18.65
C VAL A 325 -5.16 -9.07 -18.73
N ARG A 326 -5.69 -8.54 -17.63
CA ARG A 326 -7.12 -8.17 -17.57
C ARG A 326 -7.34 -6.84 -16.86
N GLU A 327 -8.45 -6.18 -17.16
CA GLU A 327 -8.96 -5.09 -16.34
C GLU A 327 -9.68 -5.67 -15.12
N ALA A 328 -9.35 -5.17 -13.93
CA ALA A 328 -9.98 -5.60 -12.70
C ALA A 328 -11.43 -5.06 -12.63
N PRO A 329 -12.44 -5.90 -12.39
CA PRO A 329 -13.84 -5.47 -12.41
C PRO A 329 -14.20 -4.56 -11.24
N GLN A 330 -13.49 -4.67 -10.13
CA GLN A 330 -13.73 -3.94 -8.89
C GLN A 330 -12.41 -3.52 -8.24
N PRO A 331 -12.40 -2.41 -7.46
CA PRO A 331 -11.25 -2.03 -6.65
C PRO A 331 -11.00 -3.04 -5.51
N ALA A 332 -9.79 -3.02 -4.97
CA ALA A 332 -9.45 -3.73 -3.75
C ALA A 332 -9.93 -2.95 -2.51
N SER A 333 -10.22 -3.67 -1.42
CA SER A 333 -10.66 -3.08 -0.16
C SER A 333 -9.50 -2.65 0.76
N GLY A 334 -8.25 -2.94 0.38
CA GLY A 334 -7.06 -2.43 1.05
C GLY A 334 -6.81 -0.97 0.73
N SER A 335 -5.83 -0.39 1.39
CA SER A 335 -5.32 0.97 1.15
C SER A 335 -3.82 0.90 0.83
N GLU A 336 -3.27 2.00 0.31
CA GLU A 336 -1.91 2.03 -0.21
C GLU A 336 -1.39 3.48 -0.19
N ASP A 337 -0.22 3.72 0.38
CA ASP A 337 0.35 5.06 0.49
C ASP A 337 0.98 5.59 -0.81
N PHE A 338 1.20 4.71 -1.81
CA PHE A 338 1.55 5.14 -3.17
C PHE A 338 0.47 6.04 -3.79
N SER A 339 -0.75 6.03 -3.24
CA SER A 339 -1.80 7.00 -3.54
C SER A 339 -1.33 8.44 -3.44
N LEU A 340 -0.43 8.75 -2.49
CA LEU A 340 0.15 10.09 -2.30
C LEU A 340 1.06 10.50 -3.48
N VAL A 341 1.73 9.54 -4.11
CA VAL A 341 2.51 9.77 -5.34
C VAL A 341 1.55 9.98 -6.51
N LEU A 342 0.53 9.11 -6.68
CA LEU A 342 -0.45 9.19 -7.76
C LEU A 342 -1.30 10.48 -7.71
N ASN A 343 -1.51 11.06 -6.53
CA ASN A 343 -2.17 12.36 -6.39
C ASN A 343 -1.33 13.54 -6.92
N LYS A 344 -0.03 13.34 -7.16
CA LYS A 344 0.91 14.38 -7.62
C LYS A 344 1.47 14.11 -9.02
N VAL A 345 1.50 12.85 -9.43
CA VAL A 345 2.09 12.40 -10.70
C VAL A 345 1.10 11.44 -11.37
N PRO A 346 0.75 11.65 -12.65
CA PRO A 346 -0.07 10.69 -13.38
C PRO A 346 0.59 9.32 -13.36
N GLY A 347 -0.20 8.27 -13.17
CA GLY A 347 0.41 6.94 -13.08
C GLY A 347 -0.60 5.84 -12.85
N ALA A 348 -0.07 4.65 -12.61
CA ALA A 348 -0.88 3.47 -12.33
C ALA A 348 -0.17 2.49 -11.41
N MET A 349 -0.97 1.85 -10.57
CA MET A 349 -0.59 0.67 -9.81
C MET A 349 -1.24 -0.57 -10.43
N LEU A 350 -0.45 -1.64 -10.60
CA LEU A 350 -0.92 -2.89 -11.18
C LEU A 350 -0.77 -4.03 -10.17
N LEU A 351 -1.71 -4.98 -10.21
CA LEU A 351 -1.63 -6.22 -9.44
C LEU A 351 -0.91 -7.29 -10.26
N VAL A 352 -0.05 -8.05 -9.59
CA VAL A 352 0.64 -9.23 -10.13
C VAL A 352 0.21 -10.45 -9.33
N GLY A 353 -0.36 -11.44 -9.98
CA GLY A 353 -0.64 -12.73 -9.35
C GLY A 353 0.66 -13.41 -8.95
N ALA A 354 0.77 -13.78 -7.67
CA ALA A 354 1.92 -14.51 -7.14
C ALA A 354 1.50 -15.80 -6.43
N VAL A 355 0.37 -16.37 -6.82
CA VAL A 355 -0.12 -17.65 -6.31
C VAL A 355 0.81 -18.77 -6.82
N PRO A 356 1.33 -19.66 -5.92
CA PRO A 356 2.16 -20.78 -6.32
C PRO A 356 1.43 -21.75 -7.27
N GLU A 357 2.17 -22.33 -8.21
CA GLU A 357 1.63 -23.28 -9.17
C GLU A 357 0.93 -24.47 -8.48
N GLY A 358 -0.20 -24.88 -9.04
CA GLY A 358 -1.02 -25.96 -8.48
C GLY A 358 -1.88 -25.56 -7.28
N THR A 359 -1.78 -24.31 -6.82
CA THR A 359 -2.63 -23.80 -5.74
C THR A 359 -3.92 -23.20 -6.32
N ASP A 360 -5.05 -23.57 -5.73
CA ASP A 360 -6.35 -22.98 -6.05
C ASP A 360 -6.39 -21.52 -5.54
N VAL A 361 -6.53 -20.57 -6.45
CA VAL A 361 -6.52 -19.14 -6.16
C VAL A 361 -7.55 -18.75 -5.10
N GLU A 362 -8.75 -19.34 -5.14
CA GLU A 362 -9.85 -19.02 -4.22
C GLU A 362 -9.60 -19.56 -2.80
N LYS A 363 -8.74 -20.57 -2.65
CA LYS A 363 -8.40 -21.20 -1.37
C LYS A 363 -7.04 -20.76 -0.83
N ALA A 364 -6.25 -20.07 -1.63
CA ALA A 364 -4.95 -19.59 -1.21
C ALA A 364 -5.09 -18.58 -0.05
N PRO A 365 -4.20 -18.63 0.96
CA PRO A 365 -4.17 -17.62 2.01
C PRO A 365 -3.93 -16.23 1.40
N GLN A 366 -4.75 -15.26 1.83
CA GLN A 366 -4.61 -13.88 1.35
C GLN A 366 -3.35 -13.19 1.90
N ASN A 367 -2.94 -12.10 1.29
CA ASN A 367 -1.93 -11.21 1.86
C ASN A 367 -2.27 -10.90 3.32
N HIS A 368 -1.26 -10.69 4.17
CA HIS A 368 -1.32 -10.54 5.63
C HIS A 368 -1.64 -11.82 6.41
N SER A 369 -1.97 -12.92 5.74
CA SER A 369 -2.09 -14.22 6.43
C SER A 369 -0.69 -14.72 6.87
N PRO A 370 -0.55 -15.29 8.08
CA PRO A 370 0.70 -15.94 8.48
C PRO A 370 1.08 -17.14 7.58
N ARG A 371 0.18 -17.57 6.71
CA ARG A 371 0.37 -18.66 5.75
C ARG A 371 0.41 -18.21 4.29
N ALA A 372 0.47 -16.90 4.03
CA ALA A 372 0.58 -16.38 2.67
C ALA A 372 1.92 -16.78 2.05
N VAL A 373 1.88 -17.41 0.87
CA VAL A 373 3.07 -17.78 0.11
C VAL A 373 3.01 -17.10 -1.24
N PHE A 374 4.12 -16.48 -1.63
CA PHE A 374 4.26 -15.81 -2.91
C PHE A 374 5.28 -16.53 -3.78
N ASP A 375 4.93 -16.74 -5.05
CA ASP A 375 5.75 -17.45 -6.03
C ASP A 375 6.92 -16.58 -6.54
N ASP A 376 8.13 -16.98 -6.27
CA ASP A 376 9.35 -16.30 -6.77
C ASP A 376 9.40 -16.21 -8.31
N ARG A 377 8.72 -17.11 -9.03
CA ARG A 377 8.76 -17.17 -10.50
C ARG A 377 8.22 -15.91 -11.18
N VAL A 378 7.50 -15.06 -10.44
CA VAL A 378 6.97 -13.80 -10.99
C VAL A 378 8.01 -12.67 -11.03
N LEU A 379 9.16 -12.80 -10.38
CA LEU A 379 10.18 -11.75 -10.27
C LEU A 379 10.67 -11.24 -11.63
N HIS A 380 11.00 -12.13 -12.57
CA HIS A 380 11.42 -11.71 -13.91
C HIS A 380 10.33 -10.96 -14.67
N ARG A 381 9.05 -11.29 -14.41
CA ARG A 381 7.91 -10.59 -15.03
C ARG A 381 7.75 -9.19 -14.44
N GLN A 382 7.92 -9.03 -13.13
CA GLN A 382 7.89 -7.72 -12.48
C GLN A 382 9.01 -6.83 -12.99
N ALA A 383 10.24 -7.33 -13.00
CA ALA A 383 11.40 -6.59 -13.50
C ALA A 383 11.21 -6.15 -14.96
N ALA A 384 10.77 -7.06 -15.84
CA ALA A 384 10.52 -6.77 -17.24
C ALA A 384 9.40 -5.72 -17.41
N LEU A 385 8.29 -5.87 -16.70
CA LEU A 385 7.16 -4.94 -16.81
C LEU A 385 7.54 -3.54 -16.35
N LEU A 386 8.15 -3.40 -15.17
CA LEU A 386 8.61 -2.10 -14.67
C LEU A 386 9.60 -1.43 -15.63
N SER A 387 10.55 -2.20 -16.19
CA SER A 387 11.51 -1.64 -17.12
C SER A 387 10.88 -1.17 -18.44
N GLU A 388 9.96 -1.95 -19.00
CA GLU A 388 9.27 -1.58 -20.25
C GLU A 388 8.30 -0.41 -20.04
N LEU A 389 7.60 -0.34 -18.89
CA LEU A 389 6.77 0.82 -18.55
C LEU A 389 7.58 2.11 -18.55
N ALA A 390 8.77 2.10 -17.96
CA ALA A 390 9.64 3.28 -17.95
C ALA A 390 10.18 3.60 -19.35
N GLU A 391 10.75 2.62 -20.06
CA GLU A 391 11.38 2.82 -21.37
C GLU A 391 10.37 3.32 -22.42
N GLN A 392 9.21 2.66 -22.53
CA GLN A 392 8.18 3.03 -23.50
C GLN A 392 7.51 4.37 -23.15
N ARG A 393 7.30 4.67 -21.86
CA ARG A 393 6.71 5.96 -21.45
C ARG A 393 7.64 7.13 -21.78
N LEU A 394 8.94 6.96 -21.54
CA LEU A 394 9.95 7.97 -21.88
C LEU A 394 10.06 8.17 -23.40
N ALA A 395 10.01 7.09 -24.18
CA ALA A 395 10.03 7.17 -25.64
C ALA A 395 8.80 7.89 -26.21
N ALA A 396 7.62 7.65 -25.66
CA ALA A 396 6.38 8.33 -26.07
C ALA A 396 6.40 9.83 -25.78
N GLY A 397 6.98 10.25 -24.64
CA GLY A 397 7.10 11.67 -24.28
C GLY A 397 8.08 12.46 -25.15
N ALA A 398 9.07 11.81 -25.75
CA ALA A 398 10.04 12.45 -26.65
C ALA A 398 9.47 12.68 -28.06
N SER A 399 8.33 12.08 -28.39
CA SER A 399 7.68 12.16 -29.70
C SER A 399 6.54 13.21 -29.73
N ALA A 400 6.19 13.78 -28.59
CA ALA A 400 5.16 14.82 -28.43
C ALA A 400 5.77 16.20 -28.25
#